data_3a7fc015946ae096269e4e33f79c32bf
#
_entry.id   3a7fc015946ae096269e4e33f79c32bf
#
_cell.length_a   1.000
_cell.length_b   1.000
_cell.length_c   1.000
_cell.angle_alpha   90.00
_cell.angle_beta   90.00
_cell.angle_gamma   90.00
#
_symmetry.space_group_name_H-M   'P 1'
#
loop_
_entity.id
_entity.type
_entity.pdbx_description
1 polymer ?
#
loop_
_entity_poly.entity_id
_entity_poly.type
_entity_poly.pdbx_seq_one_letter_code
_entity_poly.pdbx_strand_id
1 'polypeptide(L)'
;IKRPLAMTESTFHPTDPMRCVPTQNHPTRGIIRGVVHDPKALSLGGHCGSAGLFAPMKDLIRFSRMMLHFGEWEGQRILREESIRTLLRDWGNVPSQPRSLGWNLIQEGEDFVLWHTGYTGTFMILDLNQQTAFILLSNRVHLKDHRPEWIAVRDELIAIYRKEARKETAE
;
A
#
# COMPACT_ATOMS: atom_id res chain seq x y z
N ILE A 1 -7.74 8.75 -10.84
CA ILE A 1 -7.53 8.85 -9.37
C ILE A 1 -6.50 9.94 -9.06
N LYS A 2 -5.26 9.92 -9.59
CA LYS A 2 -4.19 10.85 -9.22
C LYS A 2 -4.58 12.34 -9.31
N ARG A 3 -5.14 12.79 -10.44
CA ARG A 3 -5.48 14.22 -10.66
C ARG A 3 -6.51 14.73 -9.67
N PRO A 4 -7.68 14.11 -9.51
CA PRO A 4 -8.68 14.61 -8.56
C PRO A 4 -8.24 14.52 -7.10
N LEU A 5 -7.31 13.63 -6.74
CA LEU A 5 -6.72 13.56 -5.40
C LEU A 5 -5.51 14.49 -5.22
N ALA A 6 -5.15 15.29 -6.20
CA ALA A 6 -3.94 16.11 -6.20
C ALA A 6 -2.66 15.32 -5.80
N MET A 7 -2.56 14.05 -6.21
CA MET A 7 -1.38 13.20 -6.02
C MET A 7 -0.30 13.55 -7.07
N THR A 8 0.22 14.75 -6.97
CA THR A 8 1.06 15.36 -8.01
C THR A 8 2.48 14.78 -8.05
N GLU A 9 2.94 14.18 -6.94
CA GLU A 9 4.29 13.62 -6.86
C GLU A 9 4.32 12.09 -7.03
N SER A 10 3.16 11.45 -7.09
CA SER A 10 3.08 10.01 -7.41
C SER A 10 3.30 9.77 -8.89
N THR A 11 4.23 8.90 -9.25
CA THR A 11 4.62 8.66 -10.65
C THR A 11 5.18 7.25 -10.84
N PHE A 12 5.13 6.74 -12.06
CA PHE A 12 5.85 5.53 -12.46
C PHE A 12 7.25 5.84 -12.99
N HIS A 13 7.52 7.10 -13.36
CA HIS A 13 8.78 7.55 -13.93
C HIS A 13 9.25 8.81 -13.20
N PRO A 14 9.95 8.67 -12.05
CA PRO A 14 10.52 9.82 -11.35
C PRO A 14 11.50 10.59 -12.23
N THR A 15 11.32 11.89 -12.32
CA THR A 15 12.24 12.77 -13.06
C THR A 15 13.51 13.09 -12.28
N ASP A 16 13.45 13.03 -10.95
CA ASP A 16 14.59 13.16 -10.06
C ASP A 16 14.79 11.89 -9.22
N PRO A 17 15.71 11.01 -9.62
CA PRO A 17 15.98 9.77 -8.86
C PRO A 17 16.48 10.03 -7.44
N MET A 18 17.10 11.19 -7.17
CA MET A 18 17.65 11.49 -5.85
C MET A 18 16.57 11.68 -4.78
N ARG A 19 15.34 11.98 -5.19
CA ARG A 19 14.18 12.02 -4.30
C ARG A 19 13.61 10.63 -3.96
N CYS A 20 14.12 9.59 -4.58
CA CYS A 20 13.66 8.22 -4.35
C CYS A 20 14.58 7.48 -3.38
N VAL A 21 14.02 6.64 -2.55
CA VAL A 21 14.79 5.74 -1.69
C VAL A 21 15.46 4.66 -2.57
N PRO A 22 16.76 4.35 -2.37
CA PRO A 22 17.40 3.27 -3.10
C PRO A 22 16.83 1.92 -2.69
N THR A 23 16.66 1.00 -3.64
CA THR A 23 16.03 -0.29 -3.37
C THR A 23 16.97 -1.49 -3.52
N GLN A 24 18.11 -1.33 -4.16
CA GLN A 24 19.07 -2.42 -4.33
C GLN A 24 20.46 -1.89 -4.63
N ASN A 25 21.48 -2.60 -4.15
CA ASN A 25 22.84 -2.50 -4.69
C ASN A 25 23.06 -3.66 -5.66
N HIS A 26 22.85 -3.39 -6.95
CA HIS A 26 22.90 -4.43 -7.98
C HIS A 26 24.34 -4.63 -8.45
N PRO A 27 24.84 -5.90 -8.61
CA PRO A 27 26.24 -6.16 -8.94
C PRO A 27 26.77 -5.46 -10.20
N THR A 28 25.93 -5.31 -11.22
CA THR A 28 26.31 -4.74 -12.51
C THR A 28 25.74 -3.34 -12.78
N ARG A 29 24.67 -2.93 -12.07
CA ARG A 29 23.99 -1.64 -12.28
C ARG A 29 24.23 -0.63 -11.15
N GLY A 30 24.99 -1.03 -10.11
CA GLY A 30 25.17 -0.17 -8.93
C GLY A 30 23.88 0.03 -8.12
N ILE A 31 23.80 1.15 -7.43
CA ILE A 31 22.64 1.47 -6.59
C ILE A 31 21.40 1.79 -7.46
N ILE A 32 20.37 0.96 -7.35
CA ILE A 32 19.09 1.17 -8.03
C ILE A 32 18.28 2.19 -7.25
N ARG A 33 17.96 3.30 -7.92
CA ARG A 33 17.21 4.43 -7.34
C ARG A 33 16.36 5.09 -8.42
N GLY A 34 15.09 5.38 -8.13
CA GLY A 34 14.16 5.98 -9.11
C GLY A 34 13.78 5.07 -10.28
N VAL A 35 14.18 3.80 -10.20
CA VAL A 35 13.83 2.74 -11.15
C VAL A 35 13.10 1.65 -10.39
N VAL A 36 12.06 1.07 -10.99
CA VAL A 36 11.29 0.00 -10.35
C VAL A 36 12.19 -1.20 -9.99
N HIS A 37 12.02 -1.68 -8.76
CA HIS A 37 12.79 -2.84 -8.26
C HIS A 37 12.37 -4.16 -8.92
N ASP A 38 11.07 -4.32 -9.17
CA ASP A 38 10.49 -5.54 -9.75
C ASP A 38 10.99 -5.79 -11.18
N PRO A 39 11.62 -6.95 -11.46
CA PRO A 39 12.19 -7.23 -12.79
C PRO A 39 11.15 -7.31 -13.90
N LYS A 40 9.94 -7.80 -13.59
CA LYS A 40 8.85 -7.92 -14.57
C LYS A 40 8.33 -6.53 -14.95
N ALA A 41 8.08 -5.67 -13.95
CA ALA A 41 7.68 -4.29 -14.22
C ALA A 41 8.77 -3.55 -15.01
N LEU A 42 10.06 -3.78 -14.69
CA LEU A 42 11.17 -3.19 -15.43
C LEU A 42 11.16 -3.61 -16.91
N SER A 43 10.95 -4.88 -17.21
CA SER A 43 10.88 -5.38 -18.59
C SER A 43 9.66 -4.85 -19.37
N LEU A 44 8.62 -4.44 -18.66
CA LEU A 44 7.40 -3.85 -19.21
C LEU A 44 7.46 -2.30 -19.31
N GLY A 45 8.66 -1.72 -19.26
CA GLY A 45 8.83 -0.26 -19.37
C GLY A 45 8.73 0.50 -18.05
N GLY A 46 8.92 -0.17 -16.91
CA GLY A 46 9.02 0.47 -15.60
C GLY A 46 7.76 0.40 -14.75
N HIS A 47 6.67 -0.15 -15.26
CA HIS A 47 5.40 -0.25 -14.52
C HIS A 47 4.54 -1.42 -14.97
N CYS A 48 3.76 -1.95 -14.06
CA CYS A 48 2.69 -2.91 -14.33
C CYS A 48 1.62 -2.83 -13.23
N GLY A 49 0.55 -3.61 -13.35
CA GLY A 49 -0.53 -3.61 -12.35
C GLY A 49 -0.10 -3.96 -10.93
N SER A 50 1.05 -4.63 -10.75
CA SER A 50 1.55 -5.07 -9.45
C SER A 50 2.74 -4.27 -8.92
N ALA A 51 3.39 -3.41 -9.71
CA ALA A 51 4.60 -2.71 -9.29
C ALA A 51 4.92 -1.47 -10.14
N GLY A 52 5.77 -0.58 -9.60
CA GLY A 52 6.34 0.55 -10.32
C GLY A 52 5.92 1.92 -9.82
N LEU A 53 4.93 2.02 -8.94
CA LEU A 53 4.51 3.32 -8.42
C LEU A 53 5.51 3.84 -7.36
N PHE A 54 5.98 5.05 -7.58
CA PHE A 54 6.69 5.88 -6.60
C PHE A 54 5.71 6.91 -6.05
N ALA A 55 5.60 7.01 -4.73
CA ALA A 55 4.68 7.93 -4.09
C ALA A 55 5.24 8.44 -2.76
N PRO A 56 5.10 9.73 -2.44
CA PRO A 56 5.38 10.25 -1.10
C PRO A 56 4.22 9.96 -0.15
N MET A 57 4.49 9.99 1.16
CA MET A 57 3.50 9.76 2.20
C MET A 57 2.25 10.64 2.04
N LYS A 58 2.42 11.92 1.73
CA LYS A 58 1.29 12.86 1.57
C LYS A 58 0.27 12.45 0.50
N ASP A 59 0.75 11.85 -0.61
CA ASP A 59 -0.12 11.39 -1.69
C ASP A 59 -0.87 10.10 -1.28
N LEU A 60 -0.18 9.22 -0.54
CA LEU A 60 -0.81 8.01 0.00
C LEU A 60 -1.84 8.33 1.09
N ILE A 61 -1.62 9.36 1.90
CA ILE A 61 -2.62 9.84 2.87
C ILE A 61 -3.90 10.29 2.14
N ARG A 62 -3.78 11.06 1.05
CA ARG A 62 -4.95 11.47 0.25
C ARG A 62 -5.70 10.29 -0.33
N PHE A 63 -4.97 9.34 -0.89
CA PHE A 63 -5.55 8.09 -1.38
C PHE A 63 -6.28 7.32 -0.28
N SER A 64 -5.64 7.15 0.87
CA SER A 64 -6.23 6.44 2.01
C SER A 64 -7.50 7.13 2.51
N ARG A 65 -7.47 8.44 2.68
CA ARG A 65 -8.66 9.20 3.11
C ARG A 65 -9.81 9.07 2.11
N MET A 66 -9.55 9.15 0.81
CA MET A 66 -10.56 8.89 -0.21
C MET A 66 -11.15 7.47 -0.07
N MET A 67 -10.32 6.47 0.17
CA MET A 67 -10.78 5.09 0.37
C MET A 67 -11.62 4.95 1.64
N LEU A 68 -11.17 5.52 2.77
CA LEU A 68 -11.91 5.52 4.04
C LEU A 68 -13.28 6.19 3.90
N HIS A 69 -13.38 7.27 3.14
CA HIS A 69 -14.64 7.93 2.82
C HIS A 69 -15.40 7.30 1.63
N PHE A 70 -15.22 6.00 1.41
CA PHE A 70 -15.92 5.22 0.38
C PHE A 70 -15.90 5.87 -1.00
N GLY A 71 -14.73 6.39 -1.40
CA GLY A 71 -14.50 6.95 -2.73
C GLY A 71 -14.78 8.44 -2.85
N GLU A 72 -14.96 9.15 -1.74
CA GLU A 72 -15.13 10.61 -1.72
C GLU A 72 -13.87 11.33 -1.22
N TRP A 73 -13.59 12.49 -1.79
CA TRP A 73 -12.49 13.37 -1.41
C TRP A 73 -12.91 14.83 -1.55
N GLU A 74 -12.82 15.60 -0.47
CA GLU A 74 -13.16 17.05 -0.45
C GLU A 74 -14.52 17.36 -1.10
N GLY A 75 -15.55 16.56 -0.81
CA GLY A 75 -16.89 16.70 -1.35
C GLY A 75 -17.07 16.24 -2.80
N GLN A 76 -16.01 15.68 -3.41
CA GLN A 76 -16.07 15.15 -4.77
C GLN A 76 -16.08 13.62 -4.78
N ARG A 77 -16.99 13.03 -5.56
CA ARG A 77 -17.03 11.59 -5.79
C ARG A 77 -15.96 11.19 -6.81
N ILE A 78 -14.91 10.51 -6.34
CA ILE A 78 -13.78 10.03 -7.16
C ILE A 78 -14.05 8.61 -7.66
N LEU A 79 -14.55 7.75 -6.77
CA LEU A 79 -14.97 6.38 -7.07
C LEU A 79 -16.39 6.16 -6.55
N ARG A 80 -17.12 5.28 -7.20
CA ARG A 80 -18.45 4.88 -6.69
C ARG A 80 -18.29 4.13 -5.38
N GLU A 81 -19.16 4.41 -4.42
CA GLU A 81 -19.18 3.74 -3.12
C GLU A 81 -19.28 2.22 -3.27
N GLU A 82 -20.13 1.74 -4.17
CA GLU A 82 -20.29 0.32 -4.48
C GLU A 82 -18.98 -0.34 -4.94
N SER A 83 -18.13 0.41 -5.68
CA SER A 83 -16.83 -0.09 -6.10
C SER A 83 -15.89 -0.29 -4.90
N ILE A 84 -15.94 0.60 -3.91
CA ILE A 84 -15.15 0.43 -2.68
C ILE A 84 -15.73 -0.72 -1.84
N ARG A 85 -17.06 -0.80 -1.66
CA ARG A 85 -17.71 -1.89 -0.93
C ARG A 85 -17.44 -3.26 -1.57
N THR A 86 -17.27 -3.32 -2.89
CA THR A 86 -16.87 -4.53 -3.60
C THR A 86 -15.50 -5.04 -3.15
N LEU A 87 -14.59 -4.14 -2.73
CA LEU A 87 -13.27 -4.53 -2.21
C LEU A 87 -13.36 -5.17 -0.81
N LEU A 88 -14.42 -4.94 -0.06
CA LEU A 88 -14.65 -5.53 1.26
C LEU A 88 -15.30 -6.92 1.18
N ARG A 89 -15.06 -7.65 0.11
CA ARG A 89 -15.54 -9.03 -0.09
C ARG A 89 -14.39 -9.95 -0.41
N ASP A 90 -14.46 -11.16 0.10
CA ASP A 90 -13.55 -12.22 -0.31
C ASP A 90 -13.95 -12.74 -1.70
N TRP A 91 -13.09 -12.54 -2.65
CA TRP A 91 -13.18 -13.03 -4.02
C TRP A 91 -12.24 -14.22 -4.27
N GLY A 92 -11.47 -14.57 -3.24
CA GLY A 92 -10.56 -15.71 -3.27
C GLY A 92 -11.28 -17.04 -3.16
N ASN A 93 -10.53 -18.11 -3.41
CA ASN A 93 -11.00 -19.49 -3.27
C ASN A 93 -10.20 -20.26 -2.20
N VAL A 94 -9.42 -19.56 -1.40
CA VAL A 94 -8.58 -20.12 -0.33
C VAL A 94 -9.02 -19.55 1.01
N PRO A 95 -9.81 -20.26 1.82
CA PRO A 95 -10.38 -19.73 3.07
C PRO A 95 -9.35 -19.21 4.08
N SER A 96 -8.15 -19.80 4.12
CA SER A 96 -7.07 -19.36 5.02
C SER A 96 -6.33 -18.11 4.53
N GLN A 97 -6.63 -17.62 3.33
CA GLN A 97 -5.99 -16.47 2.72
C GLN A 97 -7.02 -15.63 1.94
N PRO A 98 -7.94 -14.96 2.64
CA PRO A 98 -8.98 -14.20 1.97
C PRO A 98 -8.36 -13.07 1.14
N ARG A 99 -8.89 -12.88 -0.05
CA ARG A 99 -8.39 -11.95 -1.05
C ARG A 99 -9.50 -11.17 -1.73
N SER A 100 -9.27 -9.88 -1.89
CA SER A 100 -10.10 -9.03 -2.73
C SER A 100 -9.38 -8.63 -4.02
N LEU A 101 -10.02 -7.78 -4.81
CA LEU A 101 -9.50 -7.26 -6.08
C LEU A 101 -8.30 -6.32 -5.82
N GLY A 102 -7.09 -6.87 -5.90
CA GLY A 102 -5.84 -6.13 -5.64
C GLY A 102 -5.46 -5.96 -4.16
N TRP A 103 -6.23 -6.55 -3.21
CA TRP A 103 -5.97 -6.45 -1.77
C TRP A 103 -5.92 -7.83 -1.11
N ASN A 104 -5.11 -7.95 -0.08
CA ASN A 104 -5.30 -8.98 0.94
C ASN A 104 -6.39 -8.52 1.90
N LEU A 105 -7.03 -9.48 2.56
CA LEU A 105 -8.06 -9.21 3.56
C LEU A 105 -7.63 -9.73 4.93
N ILE A 106 -7.96 -8.98 5.98
CA ILE A 106 -8.00 -9.47 7.35
C ILE A 106 -9.46 -9.58 7.73
N GLN A 107 -9.91 -10.76 8.13
CA GLN A 107 -11.27 -10.96 8.62
C GLN A 107 -11.38 -10.51 10.08
N GLU A 108 -12.38 -9.71 10.38
CA GLU A 108 -12.74 -9.25 11.73
C GLU A 108 -14.24 -9.42 11.96
N GLY A 109 -14.62 -10.55 12.57
CA GLY A 109 -16.03 -10.93 12.66
C GLY A 109 -16.64 -11.18 11.27
N GLU A 110 -17.66 -10.40 10.91
CA GLU A 110 -18.30 -10.44 9.60
C GLU A 110 -17.65 -9.46 8.60
N ASP A 111 -16.77 -8.58 9.06
CA ASP A 111 -16.14 -7.53 8.28
C ASP A 111 -14.76 -7.91 7.77
N PHE A 112 -14.29 -7.13 6.79
CA PHE A 112 -12.96 -7.24 6.22
C PHE A 112 -12.20 -5.91 6.27
N VAL A 113 -10.91 -6.01 6.57
CA VAL A 113 -9.95 -4.91 6.52
C VAL A 113 -9.02 -5.13 5.33
N LEU A 114 -8.83 -4.09 4.53
CA LEU A 114 -7.97 -4.13 3.35
C LEU A 114 -6.50 -3.94 3.76
N TRP A 115 -5.60 -4.74 3.20
CA TRP A 115 -4.17 -4.52 3.38
C TRP A 115 -3.36 -4.99 2.18
N HIS A 116 -2.19 -4.42 1.99
CA HIS A 116 -1.26 -4.86 0.98
C HIS A 116 0.18 -4.57 1.37
N THR A 117 1.12 -5.40 0.91
CA THR A 117 2.57 -5.24 1.12
C THR A 117 3.30 -5.02 -0.19
N GLY A 118 4.33 -4.17 -0.17
CA GLY A 118 5.31 -4.07 -1.23
C GLY A 118 6.54 -4.93 -0.94
N TYR A 119 7.09 -5.56 -1.96
CA TYR A 119 8.29 -6.39 -1.85
C TYR A 119 9.45 -5.66 -1.17
N THR A 120 9.62 -4.38 -1.46
CA THR A 120 10.71 -3.54 -0.94
C THR A 120 10.56 -3.15 0.53
N GLY A 121 9.43 -3.45 1.16
CA GLY A 121 9.22 -3.22 2.60
C GLY A 121 8.10 -2.24 2.93
N THR A 122 7.42 -1.69 1.95
CA THR A 122 6.25 -0.83 2.20
C THR A 122 5.02 -1.68 2.51
N PHE A 123 4.09 -1.14 3.31
CA PHE A 123 2.76 -1.72 3.40
C PHE A 123 1.70 -0.70 3.83
N MET A 124 0.43 -1.06 3.64
CA MET A 124 -0.73 -0.25 3.95
C MET A 124 -1.85 -1.13 4.50
N ILE A 125 -2.54 -0.62 5.52
CA ILE A 125 -3.81 -1.15 6.02
C ILE A 125 -4.85 -0.06 5.88
N LEU A 126 -6.06 -0.40 5.45
CA LEU A 126 -7.23 0.48 5.39
C LEU A 126 -8.38 -0.24 6.08
N ASP A 127 -8.75 0.24 7.26
CA ASP A 127 -9.92 -0.21 7.97
C ASP A 127 -11.06 0.78 7.73
N LEU A 128 -11.94 0.43 6.81
CA LEU A 128 -13.05 1.28 6.43
C LEU A 128 -14.16 1.31 7.49
N ASN A 129 -14.23 0.27 8.32
CA ASN A 129 -15.24 0.20 9.38
C ASN A 129 -14.86 1.08 10.56
N GLN A 130 -13.57 1.07 10.92
CA GLN A 130 -13.02 1.92 11.99
C GLN A 130 -12.58 3.30 11.50
N GLN A 131 -12.68 3.57 10.19
CA GLN A 131 -12.23 4.82 9.56
C GLN A 131 -10.76 5.15 9.85
N THR A 132 -9.92 4.12 9.96
CA THR A 132 -8.49 4.26 10.26
C THR A 132 -7.62 3.68 9.16
N ALA A 133 -6.40 4.20 9.02
CA ALA A 133 -5.41 3.69 8.09
C ALA A 133 -4.02 3.65 8.72
N PHE A 134 -3.24 2.64 8.37
CA PHE A 134 -1.82 2.56 8.68
C PHE A 134 -0.99 2.45 7.41
N ILE A 135 -0.03 3.34 7.25
CA ILE A 135 0.88 3.37 6.10
C ILE A 135 2.31 3.31 6.60
N LEU A 136 3.06 2.31 6.16
CA LEU A 136 4.49 2.20 6.41
C LEU A 136 5.27 2.32 5.10
N LEU A 137 6.10 3.35 5.00
CA LEU A 137 7.10 3.48 3.96
C LEU A 137 8.46 3.09 4.55
N SER A 138 8.85 1.85 4.33
CA SER A 138 10.13 1.32 4.78
C SER A 138 10.90 0.69 3.61
N ASN A 139 12.16 0.35 3.84
CA ASN A 139 13.01 -0.30 2.87
C ASN A 139 13.80 -1.42 3.53
N ARG A 140 13.41 -2.67 3.26
CA ARG A 140 14.07 -3.87 3.79
C ARG A 140 15.13 -4.47 2.88
N VAL A 141 15.22 -4.00 1.63
CA VAL A 141 16.05 -4.65 0.60
C VAL A 141 17.39 -3.94 0.33
N HIS A 142 17.56 -2.71 0.81
CA HIS A 142 18.79 -1.95 0.67
C HIS A 142 19.51 -1.84 2.04
N LEU A 143 20.77 -2.09 2.14
CA LEU A 143 21.75 -2.65 1.20
C LEU A 143 21.62 -4.16 1.02
N LYS A 144 21.10 -4.85 2.02
CA LYS A 144 20.92 -6.30 2.12
C LYS A 144 19.43 -6.59 2.38
N ASP A 145 18.95 -7.71 1.86
CA ASP A 145 17.58 -8.14 2.12
C ASP A 145 17.44 -8.69 3.55
N HIS A 146 16.62 -8.01 4.37
CA HIS A 146 16.31 -8.35 5.76
C HIS A 146 14.88 -8.89 5.90
N ARG A 147 14.46 -9.74 4.96
CA ARG A 147 13.07 -10.20 4.89
C ARG A 147 12.54 -10.86 6.15
N PRO A 148 13.23 -11.81 6.80
CA PRO A 148 12.70 -12.46 8.02
C PRO A 148 12.48 -11.47 9.15
N GLU A 149 13.48 -10.66 9.44
CA GLU A 149 13.44 -9.65 10.50
C GLU A 149 12.36 -8.59 10.25
N TRP A 150 12.25 -8.15 8.99
CA TRP A 150 11.24 -7.18 8.60
C TRP A 150 9.82 -7.73 8.73
N ILE A 151 9.60 -9.01 8.39
CA ILE A 151 8.29 -9.65 8.55
C ILE A 151 7.88 -9.65 10.02
N ALA A 152 8.78 -10.00 10.94
CA ALA A 152 8.50 -9.99 12.37
C ALA A 152 8.12 -8.59 12.88
N VAL A 153 8.90 -7.57 12.52
CA VAL A 153 8.62 -6.16 12.88
C VAL A 153 7.29 -5.70 12.28
N ARG A 154 7.03 -6.02 11.01
CA ARG A 154 5.76 -5.68 10.35
C ARG A 154 4.57 -6.27 11.09
N ASP A 155 4.64 -7.55 11.45
CA ASP A 155 3.53 -8.25 12.10
C ASP A 155 3.28 -7.70 13.51
N GLU A 156 4.33 -7.29 14.22
CA GLU A 156 4.21 -6.58 15.50
C GLU A 156 3.56 -5.20 15.32
N LEU A 157 3.98 -4.41 14.32
CA LEU A 157 3.37 -3.11 14.02
C LEU A 157 1.90 -3.23 13.66
N ILE A 158 1.52 -4.28 12.90
CA ILE A 158 0.11 -4.57 12.58
C ILE A 158 -0.66 -4.86 13.87
N ALA A 159 -0.11 -5.67 14.77
CA ALA A 159 -0.76 -6.00 16.03
C ALA A 159 -0.96 -4.78 16.93
N ILE A 160 0.06 -3.90 17.03
CA ILE A 160 -0.03 -2.63 17.78
C ILE A 160 -1.10 -1.73 17.17
N TYR A 161 -1.06 -1.48 15.87
CA TYR A 161 -2.05 -0.65 15.18
C TYR A 161 -3.48 -1.15 15.42
N ARG A 162 -3.73 -2.44 15.23
CA ARG A 162 -5.06 -3.03 15.44
C ARG A 162 -5.55 -2.92 16.87
N LYS A 163 -4.65 -2.99 17.85
CA LYS A 163 -4.97 -2.81 19.26
C LYS A 163 -5.38 -1.37 19.57
N GLU A 164 -4.64 -0.40 19.03
CA GLU A 164 -4.92 1.01 19.28
C GLU A 164 -6.18 1.49 18.53
N ALA A 165 -6.37 1.10 17.29
CA ALA A 165 -7.56 1.44 16.51
C ALA A 165 -8.87 0.99 17.20
N ARG A 166 -8.86 -0.17 17.86
CA ARG A 166 -10.03 -0.68 18.61
C ARG A 166 -10.34 0.10 19.88
N LYS A 167 -9.36 0.75 20.50
CA LYS A 167 -9.60 1.57 21.71
C LYS A 167 -10.34 2.86 21.39
N GLU A 168 -9.97 3.52 20.28
CA GLU A 168 -10.58 4.77 19.86
C GLU A 168 -12.07 4.62 19.49
N THR A 169 -12.51 3.41 19.19
CA THR A 169 -13.92 3.11 18.85
C THR A 169 -14.76 2.73 20.09
N ALA A 170 -14.13 2.46 21.22
CA ALA A 170 -14.80 2.04 22.46
C ALA A 170 -15.07 3.22 23.43
N GLU A 171 -14.55 4.40 23.10
CA GLU A 171 -14.81 5.68 23.78
C GLU A 171 -15.87 6.49 23.02
#